data_92dc947ca1f79a9a117f439f479353eb
#
_entry.id   92dc947ca1f79a9a117f439f479353eb
#
_cell.length_a   1.000
_cell.length_b   1.000
_cell.length_c   1.000
_cell.angle_alpha   90.00
_cell.angle_beta   90.00
_cell.angle_gamma   90.00
#
_symmetry.space_group_name_H-M   'P 1'
#
loop_
_entity.id
_entity.type
_entity.pdbx_description
1 polymer ?
#
loop_
_entity_poly.entity_id
_entity_poly.type
_entity_poly.pdbx_seq_one_letter_code
_entity_poly.pdbx_strand_id
1 'polypeptide(L)'
;MGCPFLFYGGLDMQLKKCRYPTCNELIPIDQANPFCQKHGKNWHQRNFKYQKTNYKNYNKYKRDPVANKFYHSRAWRTLSANLRRQSIWTCQCCGRTYDGNSFLVVDHIIPLKVAPKLKLDRKNLWVLCKKCHFWKTKLEEQIYTTSLIANLDTSKAWPREKIKNWILSHENRK
;
A
#
# COMPACT_ATOMS: atom_id res chain seq x y z
N MET A 1 10.71 -54.91 11.41
CA MET A 1 11.66 -53.95 11.94
C MET A 1 10.93 -52.68 12.22
N GLY A 2 10.60 -52.42 13.50
CA GLY A 2 9.74 -51.30 13.95
C GLY A 2 10.57 -50.03 14.10
N CYS A 3 10.07 -48.94 13.52
CA CYS A 3 10.55 -47.59 13.88
C CYS A 3 10.10 -47.25 15.29
N PRO A 4 10.98 -46.84 16.20
CA PRO A 4 10.55 -46.34 17.49
C PRO A 4 9.97 -44.93 17.34
N PHE A 5 8.66 -44.81 17.52
CA PHE A 5 8.00 -43.53 17.81
C PHE A 5 8.41 -43.08 19.19
N LEU A 6 9.32 -42.17 19.32
CA LEU A 6 9.56 -41.39 20.51
C LEU A 6 8.46 -40.36 20.67
N PHE A 7 7.45 -40.63 21.48
CA PHE A 7 6.52 -39.64 21.98
C PHE A 7 7.26 -38.71 22.94
N TYR A 8 7.73 -37.56 22.46
CA TYR A 8 7.97 -36.41 23.29
C TYR A 8 6.65 -35.64 23.42
N GLY A 9 6.07 -35.62 24.58
CA GLY A 9 4.93 -34.75 24.94
C GLY A 9 5.36 -33.29 24.87
N GLY A 10 5.19 -32.68 23.70
CA GLY A 10 5.45 -31.26 23.43
C GLY A 10 4.20 -30.67 22.82
N LEU A 11 3.64 -29.65 23.46
CA LEU A 11 2.67 -28.73 22.91
C LEU A 11 3.05 -28.43 21.45
N ASP A 12 2.12 -28.63 20.54
CA ASP A 12 2.29 -28.37 19.10
C ASP A 12 2.49 -26.85 18.93
N MET A 13 3.72 -26.39 19.11
CA MET A 13 4.07 -24.98 19.00
C MET A 13 4.08 -24.60 17.53
N GLN A 14 3.01 -23.94 17.10
CA GLN A 14 2.96 -23.37 15.77
C GLN A 14 4.01 -22.28 15.61
N LEU A 15 4.79 -22.35 14.53
CA LEU A 15 5.90 -21.43 14.25
C LEU A 15 5.58 -20.54 13.06
N LYS A 16 6.07 -19.31 13.11
CA LYS A 16 6.06 -18.34 11.99
C LYS A 16 7.47 -17.91 11.64
N LYS A 17 7.71 -17.51 10.41
CA LYS A 17 9.02 -16.96 9.99
C LYS A 17 9.23 -15.56 10.55
N CYS A 18 10.49 -15.26 10.92
CA CYS A 18 10.92 -13.90 11.22
C CYS A 18 10.58 -12.95 10.07
N ARG A 19 10.01 -11.78 10.40
CA ARG A 19 9.53 -10.79 9.41
C ARG A 19 10.65 -9.94 8.77
N TYR A 20 11.90 -10.16 9.18
CA TYR A 20 13.04 -9.49 8.57
C TYR A 20 13.29 -10.07 7.16
N PRO A 21 13.41 -9.21 6.12
CA PRO A 21 13.73 -9.68 4.77
C PRO A 21 14.95 -10.56 4.77
N THR A 22 14.90 -11.69 4.08
CA THR A 22 15.99 -12.69 3.99
C THR A 22 16.24 -13.56 5.25
N CYS A 23 15.53 -13.35 6.36
CA CYS A 23 15.66 -14.18 7.56
C CYS A 23 14.70 -15.38 7.50
N ASN A 24 15.27 -16.60 7.65
CA ASN A 24 14.48 -17.85 7.68
C ASN A 24 14.27 -18.41 9.10
N GLU A 25 14.67 -17.67 10.13
CA GLU A 25 14.49 -18.08 11.53
C GLU A 25 13.02 -18.26 11.86
N LEU A 26 12.67 -19.39 12.50
CA LEU A 26 11.34 -19.68 12.98
C LEU A 26 11.15 -19.18 14.42
N ILE A 27 10.04 -18.53 14.67
CA ILE A 27 9.67 -18.01 15.98
C ILE A 27 8.25 -18.48 16.35
N PRO A 28 7.90 -18.59 17.64
CA PRO A 28 6.55 -18.97 18.09
C PRO A 28 5.50 -18.06 17.50
N ILE A 29 4.34 -18.63 17.09
CA ILE A 29 3.27 -17.86 16.45
C ILE A 29 2.63 -16.85 17.41
N ASP A 30 2.58 -17.19 18.70
CA ASP A 30 2.07 -16.37 19.80
C ASP A 30 3.04 -15.28 20.25
N GLN A 31 4.32 -15.32 19.79
CA GLN A 31 5.28 -14.28 20.10
C GLN A 31 4.80 -12.93 19.54
N ALA A 32 4.57 -11.95 20.44
CA ALA A 32 4.10 -10.61 20.09
C ALA A 32 5.09 -9.85 19.16
N ASN A 33 6.39 -10.04 19.34
CA ASN A 33 7.41 -9.48 18.44
C ASN A 33 7.54 -10.36 17.19
N PRO A 34 7.26 -9.83 15.98
CA PRO A 34 7.32 -10.59 14.73
C PRO A 34 8.74 -10.86 14.22
N PHE A 35 9.76 -10.56 15.00
CA PHE A 35 11.16 -10.74 14.65
C PHE A 35 11.86 -11.72 15.60
N CYS A 36 12.83 -12.46 15.11
CA CYS A 36 13.68 -13.32 15.94
C CYS A 36 14.57 -12.49 16.89
N GLN A 37 15.21 -13.14 17.83
CA GLN A 37 16.03 -12.49 18.85
C GLN A 37 17.09 -11.56 18.25
N LYS A 38 17.70 -11.95 17.12
CA LYS A 38 18.71 -11.16 16.41
C LYS A 38 18.14 -9.88 15.82
N HIS A 39 16.94 -9.94 15.19
CA HIS A 39 16.32 -8.82 14.48
C HIS A 39 15.35 -8.02 15.36
N GLY A 40 14.96 -8.56 16.52
CA GLY A 40 14.02 -7.92 17.44
C GLY A 40 14.62 -6.96 18.45
N LYS A 41 15.94 -7.04 18.69
CA LYS A 41 16.64 -6.26 19.75
C LYS A 41 16.42 -4.74 19.68
N ASN A 42 16.15 -4.19 18.50
CA ASN A 42 16.02 -2.75 18.29
C ASN A 42 14.66 -2.33 17.72
N TRP A 43 13.70 -3.25 17.59
CA TRP A 43 12.46 -3.00 16.86
C TRP A 43 11.50 -2.08 17.62
N HIS A 44 11.34 -2.29 18.93
CA HIS A 44 10.38 -1.53 19.75
C HIS A 44 10.77 -0.06 19.97
N GLN A 45 12.05 0.25 20.09
CA GLN A 45 12.49 1.61 20.42
C GLN A 45 12.57 2.55 19.21
N ARG A 46 13.00 2.04 18.03
CA ARG A 46 13.20 2.90 16.84
C ARG A 46 11.92 3.17 16.06
N ASN A 47 11.07 2.17 15.86
CA ASN A 47 9.96 2.32 14.93
C ASN A 47 8.73 3.01 15.51
N PHE A 48 8.43 2.83 16.79
CA PHE A 48 7.19 3.35 17.35
C PHE A 48 7.25 4.87 17.60
N LYS A 49 8.36 5.37 18.10
CA LYS A 49 8.55 6.80 18.40
C LYS A 49 8.77 7.63 17.12
N TYR A 50 9.60 7.13 16.20
CA TYR A 50 9.92 7.79 14.94
C TYR A 50 8.73 7.83 13.97
N GLN A 51 8.01 6.73 13.79
CA GLN A 51 6.82 6.69 12.92
C GLN A 51 5.69 7.58 13.46
N LYS A 52 5.43 7.57 14.77
CA LYS A 52 4.36 8.36 15.37
C LYS A 52 4.63 9.87 15.28
N THR A 53 5.88 10.28 15.45
CA THR A 53 6.29 11.69 15.36
C THR A 53 6.27 12.19 13.92
N ASN A 54 6.79 11.40 12.97
CA ASN A 54 6.79 11.74 11.54
C ASN A 54 5.37 11.77 10.96
N TYR A 55 4.51 10.82 11.33
CA TYR A 55 3.10 10.81 10.90
C TYR A 55 2.33 12.03 11.42
N LYS A 56 2.54 12.41 12.68
CA LYS A 56 1.88 13.57 13.28
C LYS A 56 2.34 14.87 12.61
N ASN A 57 3.64 15.03 12.40
CA ASN A 57 4.22 16.19 11.73
C ASN A 57 3.86 16.24 10.24
N TYR A 58 3.92 15.11 9.53
CA TYR A 58 3.47 15.03 8.14
C TYR A 58 1.99 15.40 8.00
N ASN A 59 1.12 14.88 8.85
CA ASN A 59 -0.30 15.21 8.83
C ASN A 59 -0.57 16.67 9.13
N LYS A 60 0.21 17.28 10.04
CA LYS A 60 0.02 18.68 10.46
C LYS A 60 0.52 19.69 9.44
N TYR A 61 1.67 19.42 8.80
CA TYR A 61 2.39 20.43 8.01
C TYR A 61 2.48 20.12 6.51
N LYS A 62 2.31 18.87 6.09
CA LYS A 62 2.50 18.44 4.70
C LYS A 62 1.24 17.96 4.01
N ARG A 63 0.21 17.59 4.76
CA ARG A 63 -1.03 17.07 4.19
C ARG A 63 -1.99 18.19 3.89
N ASP A 64 -2.52 18.22 2.65
CA ASP A 64 -3.63 19.09 2.29
C ASP A 64 -4.86 18.77 3.17
N PRO A 65 -5.38 19.75 3.97
CA PRO A 65 -6.53 19.52 4.85
C PRO A 65 -7.78 19.09 4.09
N VAL A 66 -8.01 19.63 2.88
CA VAL A 66 -9.16 19.31 2.04
C VAL A 66 -9.11 17.89 1.55
N ALA A 67 -7.97 17.46 1.02
CA ALA A 67 -7.75 16.08 0.60
C ALA A 67 -7.84 15.12 1.79
N ASN A 68 -7.27 15.49 2.95
CA ASN A 68 -7.35 14.68 4.15
C ASN A 68 -8.80 14.46 4.61
N LYS A 69 -9.62 15.53 4.68
CA LYS A 69 -11.05 15.46 5.01
C LYS A 69 -11.81 14.56 4.02
N PHE A 70 -11.50 14.67 2.73
CA PHE A 70 -12.11 13.84 1.69
C PHE A 70 -11.81 12.35 1.90
N TYR A 71 -10.53 11.96 2.07
CA TYR A 71 -10.14 10.57 2.24
C TYR A 71 -10.66 9.93 3.53
N HIS A 72 -11.04 10.73 4.54
CA HIS A 72 -11.69 10.27 5.77
C HIS A 72 -13.22 10.27 5.68
N SER A 73 -13.82 10.79 4.62
CA SER A 73 -15.28 10.84 4.44
C SER A 73 -15.89 9.44 4.34
N ARG A 74 -17.13 9.30 4.80
CA ARG A 74 -17.91 8.05 4.69
C ARG A 74 -18.06 7.63 3.21
N ALA A 75 -18.35 8.58 2.35
CA ALA A 75 -18.54 8.35 0.91
C ALA A 75 -17.29 7.69 0.28
N TRP A 76 -16.10 8.28 0.53
CA TRP A 76 -14.83 7.70 0.04
C TRP A 76 -14.55 6.32 0.63
N ARG A 77 -14.69 6.16 1.94
CA ARG A 77 -14.41 4.89 2.62
C ARG A 77 -15.28 3.76 2.09
N THR A 78 -16.58 4.00 1.90
CA THR A 78 -17.52 3.03 1.34
C THR A 78 -17.18 2.71 -0.12
N LEU A 79 -16.97 3.73 -0.96
CA LEU A 79 -16.64 3.55 -2.37
C LEU A 79 -15.33 2.79 -2.54
N SER A 80 -14.28 3.18 -1.83
CA SER A 80 -12.97 2.54 -1.93
C SER A 80 -12.97 1.08 -1.43
N ALA A 81 -13.75 0.77 -0.38
CA ALA A 81 -13.93 -0.60 0.08
C ALA A 81 -14.65 -1.47 -0.97
N ASN A 82 -15.69 -0.91 -1.60
CA ASN A 82 -16.43 -1.60 -2.66
C ASN A 82 -15.56 -1.86 -3.90
N LEU A 83 -14.77 -0.88 -4.34
CA LEU A 83 -13.88 -1.04 -5.49
C LEU A 83 -12.82 -2.14 -5.25
N ARG A 84 -12.23 -2.20 -4.06
CA ARG A 84 -11.29 -3.28 -3.72
C ARG A 84 -11.94 -4.66 -3.75
N ARG A 85 -13.16 -4.81 -3.24
CA ARG A 85 -13.92 -6.07 -3.32
C ARG A 85 -14.24 -6.45 -4.76
N GLN A 86 -14.73 -5.49 -5.56
CA GLN A 86 -15.05 -5.71 -6.98
C GLN A 86 -13.82 -6.06 -7.83
N SER A 87 -12.64 -5.60 -7.46
CA SER A 87 -11.39 -5.99 -8.12
C SER A 87 -10.90 -7.40 -7.76
N ILE A 88 -11.64 -8.13 -6.90
CA ILE A 88 -11.23 -9.45 -6.37
C ILE A 88 -9.79 -9.37 -5.84
N TRP A 89 -9.52 -8.33 -5.06
CA TRP A 89 -8.20 -8.06 -4.48
C TRP A 89 -7.04 -8.04 -5.48
N THR A 90 -7.33 -7.74 -6.73
CA THR A 90 -6.36 -7.71 -7.84
C THR A 90 -5.95 -6.29 -8.18
N CYS A 91 -4.65 -6.07 -8.34
CA CYS A 91 -4.11 -4.80 -8.83
C CYS A 91 -4.48 -4.62 -10.31
N GLN A 92 -5.21 -3.57 -10.64
CA GLN A 92 -5.66 -3.30 -12.00
C GLN A 92 -4.54 -2.80 -12.95
N CYS A 93 -3.34 -2.57 -12.42
CA CYS A 93 -2.17 -2.21 -13.22
C CYS A 93 -1.33 -3.45 -13.56
N CYS A 94 -0.79 -4.16 -12.57
CA CYS A 94 0.11 -5.29 -12.79
C CYS A 94 -0.56 -6.67 -12.76
N GLY A 95 -1.87 -6.76 -12.49
CA GLY A 95 -2.61 -8.01 -12.44
C GLY A 95 -2.34 -8.92 -11.24
N ARG A 96 -1.48 -8.52 -10.29
CA ARG A 96 -1.21 -9.34 -9.10
C ARG A 96 -2.38 -9.33 -8.14
N THR A 97 -2.73 -10.50 -7.63
CA THR A 97 -3.73 -10.69 -6.58
C THR A 97 -3.07 -10.71 -5.20
N TYR A 98 -3.78 -10.22 -4.19
CA TYR A 98 -3.28 -10.07 -2.82
C TYR A 98 -4.30 -10.60 -1.81
N ASP A 99 -3.80 -11.21 -0.74
CA ASP A 99 -4.64 -11.62 0.37
C ASP A 99 -4.96 -10.41 1.27
N GLY A 100 -6.14 -9.83 1.08
CA GLY A 100 -6.68 -8.79 1.94
C GLY A 100 -6.31 -7.33 1.60
N ASN A 101 -6.90 -6.45 2.40
CA ASN A 101 -6.96 -4.99 2.17
C ASN A 101 -5.62 -4.24 2.25
N SER A 102 -4.62 -4.78 2.97
CA SER A 102 -3.44 -4.02 3.40
C SER A 102 -2.48 -3.67 2.26
N PHE A 103 -2.58 -4.37 1.14
CA PHE A 103 -1.67 -4.22 0.00
C PHE A 103 -2.25 -3.41 -1.15
N LEU A 104 -3.56 -3.16 -1.15
CA LEU A 104 -4.26 -2.47 -2.22
C LEU A 104 -4.73 -1.08 -1.79
N VAL A 105 -4.50 -0.12 -2.68
CA VAL A 105 -4.92 1.26 -2.54
C VAL A 105 -5.88 1.58 -3.69
N VAL A 106 -6.97 2.30 -3.39
CA VAL A 106 -7.79 2.92 -4.43
C VAL A 106 -7.24 4.31 -4.68
N ASP A 107 -6.95 4.61 -5.92
CA ASP A 107 -6.35 5.86 -6.33
C ASP A 107 -7.07 6.48 -7.53
N HIS A 108 -6.89 7.79 -7.73
CA HIS A 108 -7.46 8.51 -8.84
C HIS A 108 -6.57 8.42 -10.08
N ILE A 109 -7.13 8.15 -11.26
CA ILE A 109 -6.40 8.19 -12.53
C ILE A 109 -5.88 9.60 -12.77
N ILE A 110 -6.77 10.58 -12.76
CA ILE A 110 -6.43 12.01 -12.73
C ILE A 110 -6.46 12.45 -11.26
N PRO A 111 -5.37 12.97 -10.70
CA PRO A 111 -5.26 13.28 -9.28
C PRO A 111 -6.38 14.18 -8.75
N LEU A 112 -6.78 13.98 -7.49
CA LEU A 112 -7.81 14.77 -6.82
C LEU A 112 -7.58 16.28 -6.92
N LYS A 113 -6.32 16.72 -6.78
CA LYS A 113 -5.92 18.13 -6.85
C LYS A 113 -6.07 18.73 -8.25
N VAL A 114 -6.04 17.90 -9.30
CA VAL A 114 -6.17 18.31 -10.70
C VAL A 114 -7.65 18.32 -11.11
N ALA A 115 -8.40 17.28 -10.73
CA ALA A 115 -9.80 17.12 -11.10
C ALA A 115 -10.69 16.86 -9.88
N PRO A 116 -10.91 17.84 -8.97
CA PRO A 116 -11.69 17.65 -7.75
C PRO A 116 -13.16 17.29 -8.02
N LYS A 117 -13.71 17.63 -9.17
CA LYS A 117 -15.05 17.23 -9.60
C LYS A 117 -15.18 15.72 -9.82
N LEU A 118 -14.09 15.04 -10.18
CA LEU A 118 -14.05 13.59 -10.45
C LEU A 118 -13.68 12.74 -9.22
N LYS A 119 -13.71 13.32 -8.02
CA LYS A 119 -13.25 12.67 -6.77
C LYS A 119 -13.97 11.37 -6.40
N LEU A 120 -15.23 11.20 -6.81
CA LEU A 120 -16.03 9.99 -6.58
C LEU A 120 -16.46 9.31 -7.89
N ASP A 121 -15.99 9.80 -9.03
CA ASP A 121 -16.27 9.16 -10.32
C ASP A 121 -15.52 7.84 -10.42
N ARG A 122 -16.26 6.74 -10.54
CA ARG A 122 -15.71 5.39 -10.68
C ARG A 122 -14.81 5.23 -11.90
N LYS A 123 -15.08 5.97 -12.98
CA LYS A 123 -14.27 5.95 -14.20
C LYS A 123 -12.89 6.57 -13.98
N ASN A 124 -12.77 7.46 -12.98
CA ASN A 124 -11.52 8.08 -12.58
C ASN A 124 -10.81 7.34 -11.44
N LEU A 125 -11.30 6.16 -11.05
CA LEU A 125 -10.74 5.40 -9.92
C LEU A 125 -10.25 4.03 -10.39
N TRP A 126 -9.16 3.58 -9.80
CA TRP A 126 -8.63 2.25 -9.98
C TRP A 126 -7.99 1.69 -8.72
N VAL A 127 -7.84 0.36 -8.68
CA VAL A 127 -7.26 -0.36 -7.56
C VAL A 127 -5.82 -0.74 -7.90
N LEU A 128 -4.88 -0.28 -7.10
CA LEU A 128 -3.44 -0.48 -7.30
C LEU A 128 -2.81 -1.19 -6.11
N CYS A 129 -1.81 -2.02 -6.33
CA CYS A 129 -0.93 -2.42 -5.25
C CYS A 129 0.01 -1.26 -4.85
N LYS A 130 0.57 -1.33 -3.64
CA LYS A 130 1.48 -0.30 -3.12
C LYS A 130 2.64 0.01 -4.05
N LYS A 131 3.17 -1.00 -4.76
CA LYS A 131 4.28 -0.83 -5.70
C LYS A 131 3.84 -0.03 -6.94
N CYS A 132 2.71 -0.41 -7.56
CA CYS A 132 2.18 0.35 -8.70
C CYS A 132 1.75 1.77 -8.30
N HIS A 133 1.15 1.94 -7.12
CA HIS A 133 0.81 3.26 -6.58
C HIS A 133 2.05 4.13 -6.35
N PHE A 134 3.15 3.57 -5.83
CA PHE A 134 4.42 4.29 -5.70
C PHE A 134 4.92 4.83 -7.04
N TRP A 135 4.98 3.99 -8.08
CA TRP A 135 5.42 4.43 -9.41
C TRP A 135 4.48 5.45 -10.03
N LYS A 136 3.17 5.28 -9.82
CA LYS A 136 2.20 6.29 -10.27
C LYS A 136 2.43 7.65 -9.60
N THR A 137 2.69 7.67 -8.28
CA THR A 137 3.01 8.92 -7.58
C THR A 137 4.26 9.59 -8.17
N LYS A 138 5.30 8.79 -8.49
CA LYS A 138 6.50 9.31 -9.14
C LYS A 138 6.23 9.90 -10.53
N LEU A 139 5.37 9.26 -11.29
CA LEU A 139 4.92 9.80 -12.57
C LEU A 139 4.13 11.10 -12.40
N GLU A 140 3.23 11.17 -11.42
CA GLU A 140 2.45 12.37 -11.13
C GLU A 140 3.32 13.57 -10.72
N GLU A 141 4.38 13.33 -9.94
CA GLU A 141 5.36 14.36 -9.59
C GLU A 141 6.05 14.97 -10.84
N GLN A 142 6.22 14.18 -11.91
CA GLN A 142 6.81 14.63 -13.16
C GLN A 142 5.81 15.36 -14.06
N ILE A 143 4.57 14.85 -14.15
CA ILE A 143 3.56 15.37 -15.08
C ILE A 143 2.84 16.59 -14.49
N TYR A 144 2.49 16.56 -13.22
CA TYR A 144 1.65 17.55 -12.56
C TYR A 144 2.49 18.46 -11.66
N THR A 145 3.34 19.28 -12.26
CA THR A 145 4.05 20.34 -11.54
C THR A 145 3.07 21.44 -11.09
N THR A 146 3.44 22.19 -10.05
CA THR A 146 2.56 23.23 -9.45
C THR A 146 2.09 24.26 -10.48
N SER A 147 2.93 24.62 -11.42
CA SER A 147 2.61 25.56 -12.51
C SER A 147 1.63 25.00 -13.55
N LEU A 148 1.63 23.68 -13.75
CA LEU A 148 0.72 23.02 -14.69
C LEU A 148 -0.67 22.76 -14.08
N ILE A 149 -0.76 22.60 -12.76
CA ILE A 149 -2.04 22.31 -12.10
C ILE A 149 -3.02 23.47 -12.19
N ALA A 150 -2.54 24.71 -12.12
CA ALA A 150 -3.37 25.92 -12.15
C ALA A 150 -4.14 26.09 -13.47
N ASN A 151 -3.62 25.56 -14.59
CA ASN A 151 -4.15 25.73 -15.94
C ASN A 151 -4.42 24.40 -16.66
N LEU A 152 -4.51 23.28 -15.94
CA LEU A 152 -4.64 21.98 -16.58
C LEU A 152 -6.05 21.75 -17.10
N ASP A 153 -6.17 21.72 -18.40
CA ASP A 153 -7.29 21.12 -19.09
C ASP A 153 -7.26 19.59 -18.85
N THR A 154 -8.31 19.06 -18.23
CA THR A 154 -8.41 17.62 -17.95
C THR A 154 -8.39 16.76 -19.20
N SER A 155 -8.68 17.33 -20.38
CA SER A 155 -8.57 16.65 -21.67
C SER A 155 -7.12 16.26 -22.01
N LYS A 156 -6.14 16.97 -21.46
CA LYS A 156 -4.70 16.71 -21.64
C LYS A 156 -4.12 15.73 -20.60
N ALA A 157 -4.95 15.25 -19.67
CA ALA A 157 -4.51 14.25 -18.72
C ALA A 157 -4.15 12.92 -19.41
N TRP A 158 -3.15 12.25 -18.88
CA TRP A 158 -2.76 10.95 -19.43
C TRP A 158 -3.90 9.93 -19.25
N PRO A 159 -4.26 9.19 -20.32
CA PRO A 159 -5.24 8.11 -20.20
C PRO A 159 -4.66 6.96 -19.38
N ARG A 160 -5.55 6.19 -18.77
CA ARG A 160 -5.22 5.05 -17.87
C ARG A 160 -4.19 4.09 -18.48
N GLU A 161 -4.35 3.72 -19.75
CA GLU A 161 -3.46 2.77 -20.41
C GLU A 161 -2.03 3.33 -20.58
N LYS A 162 -1.88 4.62 -20.87
CA LYS A 162 -0.58 5.26 -20.96
C LYS A 162 0.13 5.27 -19.59
N ILE A 163 -0.60 5.58 -18.51
CA ILE A 163 -0.08 5.52 -17.14
C ILE A 163 0.34 4.10 -16.79
N LYS A 164 -0.50 3.10 -17.09
CA LYS A 164 -0.23 1.69 -16.84
C LYS A 164 1.06 1.23 -17.53
N ASN A 165 1.21 1.50 -18.81
CA ASN A 165 2.40 1.12 -19.59
C ASN A 165 3.67 1.77 -19.02
N TRP A 166 3.60 3.04 -18.62
CA TRP A 166 4.72 3.71 -17.98
C TRP A 166 5.09 3.05 -16.64
N ILE A 167 4.11 2.72 -15.78
CA ILE A 167 4.35 2.05 -14.50
C ILE A 167 5.03 0.68 -14.74
N LEU A 168 4.52 -0.13 -15.65
CA LEU A 168 5.04 -1.47 -15.93
C LEU A 168 6.46 -1.42 -16.50
N SER A 169 6.78 -0.44 -17.34
CA SER A 169 8.13 -0.29 -17.88
C SER A 169 9.16 0.07 -16.79
N HIS A 170 8.74 0.76 -15.74
CA HIS A 170 9.61 1.13 -14.62
C HIS A 170 9.66 0.06 -13.52
N GLU A 171 8.62 -0.75 -13.39
CA GLU A 171 8.59 -1.87 -12.43
C GLU A 171 9.61 -2.96 -12.81
N ASN A 172 9.82 -3.18 -14.11
CA ASN A 172 10.69 -4.25 -14.64
C ASN A 172 12.18 -3.85 -14.73
N ARG A 173 12.55 -2.63 -14.36
CA ARG A 173 13.94 -2.15 -14.38
C ARG A 173 14.73 -2.50 -13.11
N LYS A 174 14.56 -3.73 -12.57
CA LYS A 174 15.39 -4.25 -11.47
C LYS A 174 16.21 -5.42 -11.94
#